data_3b64bdada8ebca305a9980df2cbde96e
#
_entry.id   3b64bdada8ebca305a9980df2cbde96e
#
_cell.length_a   1.000
_cell.length_b   1.000
_cell.length_c   1.000
_cell.angle_alpha   90.00
_cell.angle_beta   90.00
_cell.angle_gamma   90.00
#
_symmetry.space_group_name_H-M   'P 1'
#
loop_
_entity.id
_entity.type
_entity.pdbx_description
1 polymer ?
#
loop_
_entity_poly.entity_id
_entity_poly.type
_entity_poly.pdbx_seq_one_letter_code
_entity_poly.pdbx_strand_id
1 'polypeptide(L)'
;GGKASTGIVLPMLVMADIMAVKFYNRDANWRFIWRLIPAAAAGILLAMVVGIYINDELFKRMMGMVIIASLALMIIQERRPLSAALTGGWVFGSVFGLLGGFSTMIGNAAGPVMTVYLLAIALPKNQFLGTGAWFFLLINLFKVPLHIFVWKTITWSSLPIDLVTFPAILIGAWAGMRIVRLLPEREFRYFMIGMTFIVALRLFF
;
A
#
# COMPACT_ATOMS: atom_id res chain seq x y z
N GLY A 1 -12.46 8.55 -14.36
CA GLY A 1 -11.06 8.65 -14.69
C GLY A 1 -10.18 8.19 -13.53
N GLY A 2 -9.02 7.60 -13.84
CA GLY A 2 -8.15 6.99 -12.84
C GLY A 2 -7.71 7.92 -11.70
N LYS A 3 -7.34 9.17 -12.02
CA LYS A 3 -6.89 10.16 -11.02
C LYS A 3 -7.99 10.61 -10.05
N ALA A 4 -9.20 10.81 -10.55
CA ALA A 4 -10.32 11.25 -9.70
C ALA A 4 -10.69 10.16 -8.68
N SER A 5 -10.70 8.89 -9.09
CA SER A 5 -11.02 7.78 -8.18
C SER A 5 -9.99 7.61 -7.07
N THR A 6 -8.71 7.90 -7.31
CA THR A 6 -7.67 7.80 -6.25
C THR A 6 -7.89 8.80 -5.13
N GLY A 7 -8.36 10.01 -5.46
CA GLY A 7 -8.69 11.03 -4.46
C GLY A 7 -9.96 10.71 -3.67
N ILE A 8 -11.00 10.21 -4.33
CA ILE A 8 -12.25 9.80 -3.65
C ILE A 8 -11.99 8.66 -2.66
N VAL A 9 -11.18 7.69 -3.02
CA VAL A 9 -10.89 6.53 -2.16
C VAL A 9 -9.93 6.88 -1.00
N LEU A 10 -9.15 7.94 -1.11
CA LEU A 10 -8.10 8.25 -0.12
C LEU A 10 -8.63 8.50 1.30
N PRO A 11 -9.71 9.27 1.54
CA PRO A 11 -10.27 9.42 2.88
C PRO A 11 -10.73 8.07 3.47
N MET A 12 -11.31 7.20 2.65
CA MET A 12 -11.73 5.85 3.04
C MET A 12 -10.53 5.00 3.49
N LEU A 13 -9.41 5.08 2.78
CA LEU A 13 -8.16 4.39 3.15
C LEU A 13 -7.63 4.91 4.49
N VAL A 14 -7.58 6.23 4.68
CA VAL A 14 -7.13 6.83 5.95
C VAL A 14 -7.97 6.34 7.13
N MET A 15 -9.29 6.25 6.96
CA MET A 15 -10.18 5.71 8.01
C MET A 15 -9.86 4.25 8.34
N ALA A 16 -9.69 3.41 7.30
CA ALA A 16 -9.32 2.01 7.48
C ALA A 16 -7.94 1.86 8.14
N ASP A 17 -6.97 2.69 7.74
CA ASP A 17 -5.61 2.70 8.29
C ASP A 17 -5.60 3.10 9.77
N ILE A 18 -6.40 4.10 10.17
CA ILE A 18 -6.55 4.50 11.58
C ILE A 18 -7.06 3.32 12.41
N MET A 19 -8.05 2.58 11.91
CA MET A 19 -8.55 1.38 12.60
C MET A 19 -7.48 0.30 12.68
N ALA A 20 -6.76 0.04 11.60
CA ALA A 20 -5.70 -0.95 11.56
C ALA A 20 -4.57 -0.59 12.55
N VAL A 21 -4.15 0.68 12.57
CA VAL A 21 -3.16 1.18 13.54
C VAL A 21 -3.68 1.04 14.97
N LYS A 22 -4.92 1.42 15.25
CA LYS A 22 -5.51 1.28 16.61
C LYS A 22 -5.44 -0.18 17.09
N PHE A 23 -5.57 -1.14 16.17
CA PHE A 23 -5.59 -2.56 16.49
C PHE A 23 -4.18 -3.18 16.62
N TYR A 24 -3.23 -2.76 15.76
CA TYR A 24 -1.88 -3.33 15.65
C TYR A 24 -0.74 -2.38 16.02
N ASN A 25 -1.02 -1.26 16.74
CA ASN A 25 -0.03 -0.20 16.98
C ASN A 25 1.23 -0.69 17.72
N ARG A 26 1.07 -1.65 18.63
CA ARG A 26 2.17 -2.18 19.47
C ARG A 26 3.08 -3.15 18.73
N ASP A 27 2.62 -3.66 17.60
CA ASP A 27 3.34 -4.66 16.80
C ASP A 27 4.18 -4.04 15.68
N ALA A 28 4.13 -2.72 15.51
CA ALA A 28 4.84 -2.04 14.44
C ALA A 28 6.37 -2.05 14.65
N ASN A 29 7.10 -2.43 13.60
CA ASN A 29 8.55 -2.37 13.59
C ASN A 29 9.02 -1.04 12.98
N TRP A 30 9.20 -0.04 13.82
CA TRP A 30 9.58 1.32 13.43
C TRP A 30 10.91 1.41 12.69
N ARG A 31 11.83 0.48 12.89
CA ARG A 31 13.10 0.43 12.16
C ARG A 31 12.89 0.31 10.65
N PHE A 32 11.92 -0.48 10.22
CA PHE A 32 11.61 -0.65 8.81
C PHE A 32 10.75 0.51 8.29
N ILE A 33 9.84 1.04 9.09
CA ILE A 33 9.04 2.22 8.72
C ILE A 33 9.94 3.41 8.40
N TRP A 34 10.91 3.72 9.25
CA TRP A 34 11.84 4.84 9.02
C TRP A 34 12.73 4.66 7.78
N ARG A 35 12.97 3.44 7.33
CA ARG A 35 13.69 3.17 6.08
C ARG A 35 12.83 3.37 4.84
N LEU A 36 11.52 3.17 4.97
CA LEU A 36 10.56 3.27 3.88
C LEU A 36 10.09 4.72 3.66
N ILE A 37 9.75 5.44 4.73
CA ILE A 37 9.01 6.70 4.67
C ILE A 37 9.73 7.78 3.84
N PRO A 38 11.03 8.08 4.00
CA PRO A 38 11.67 9.13 3.22
C PRO A 38 11.62 8.85 1.72
N ALA A 39 11.91 7.61 1.34
CA ALA A 39 11.87 7.19 -0.06
C ALA A 39 10.42 7.11 -0.60
N ALA A 40 9.46 6.72 0.24
CA ALA A 40 8.06 6.73 -0.13
C ALA A 40 7.54 8.16 -0.37
N ALA A 41 7.91 9.11 0.48
CA ALA A 41 7.59 10.52 0.26
C ALA A 41 8.20 11.04 -1.06
N ALA A 42 9.45 10.70 -1.35
CA ALA A 42 10.06 11.03 -2.64
C ALA A 42 9.33 10.38 -3.82
N GLY A 43 8.93 9.11 -3.69
CA GLY A 43 8.13 8.40 -4.68
C GLY A 43 6.76 9.04 -4.92
N ILE A 44 6.08 9.48 -3.87
CA ILE A 44 4.80 10.21 -3.96
C ILE A 44 4.99 11.53 -4.70
N LEU A 45 6.01 12.32 -4.35
CA LEU A 45 6.28 13.59 -5.00
C LEU A 45 6.66 13.40 -6.48
N LEU A 46 7.46 12.39 -6.80
CA LEU A 46 7.80 12.03 -8.18
C LEU A 46 6.53 11.66 -8.96
N ALA A 47 5.70 10.79 -8.41
CA ALA A 47 4.44 10.36 -9.02
C ALA A 47 3.45 11.52 -9.17
N MET A 48 3.43 12.47 -8.23
CA MET A 48 2.62 13.68 -8.31
C MET A 48 2.99 14.50 -9.54
N VAL A 49 4.28 14.73 -9.77
CA VAL A 49 4.78 15.49 -10.93
C VAL A 49 4.52 14.72 -12.22
N VAL A 50 4.93 13.46 -12.28
CA VAL A 50 4.74 12.60 -13.45
C VAL A 50 3.24 12.49 -13.79
N GLY A 51 2.38 12.35 -12.79
CA GLY A 51 0.93 12.25 -12.95
C GLY A 51 0.27 13.49 -13.55
N ILE A 52 0.91 14.67 -13.56
CA ILE A 52 0.41 15.86 -14.25
C ILE A 52 0.53 15.70 -15.78
N TYR A 53 1.60 15.04 -16.25
CA TYR A 53 1.97 14.97 -17.66
C TYR A 53 1.50 13.71 -18.38
N ILE A 54 1.11 12.64 -17.63
CA ILE A 54 0.69 11.37 -18.21
C ILE A 54 -0.83 11.24 -18.30
N ASN A 55 -1.30 10.56 -19.35
CA ASN A 55 -2.71 10.22 -19.52
C ASN A 55 -3.09 8.96 -18.72
N ASP A 56 -4.40 8.72 -18.57
CA ASP A 56 -4.93 7.59 -17.81
C ASP A 56 -4.49 6.22 -18.35
N GLU A 57 -4.18 6.09 -19.63
CA GLU A 57 -3.74 4.83 -20.25
C GLU A 57 -2.30 4.49 -19.89
N LEU A 58 -1.38 5.46 -20.05
CA LEU A 58 0.03 5.28 -19.65
C LEU A 58 0.12 5.01 -18.15
N PHE A 59 -0.72 5.68 -17.38
CA PHE A 59 -0.87 5.52 -15.95
C PHE A 59 -1.23 4.05 -15.57
N LYS A 60 -2.24 3.45 -16.22
CA LYS A 60 -2.61 2.04 -16.01
C LYS A 60 -1.48 1.09 -16.39
N ARG A 61 -0.78 1.34 -17.50
CA ARG A 61 0.36 0.52 -17.92
C ARG A 61 1.50 0.55 -16.90
N MET A 62 1.82 1.74 -16.37
CA MET A 62 2.86 1.88 -15.34
C MET A 62 2.48 1.12 -14.06
N MET A 63 1.21 1.19 -13.63
CA MET A 63 0.73 0.39 -12.51
C MET A 63 0.88 -1.11 -12.76
N GLY A 64 0.45 -1.58 -13.92
CA GLY A 64 0.59 -2.98 -14.32
C GLY A 64 2.04 -3.45 -14.24
N MET A 65 2.99 -2.67 -14.79
CA MET A 65 4.42 -3.00 -14.72
C MET A 65 4.95 -3.12 -13.29
N VAL A 66 4.59 -2.17 -12.41
CA VAL A 66 5.03 -2.21 -11.00
C VAL A 66 4.50 -3.47 -10.30
N ILE A 67 3.25 -3.83 -10.55
CA ILE A 67 2.64 -5.01 -9.92
C ILE A 67 3.23 -6.31 -10.47
N ILE A 68 3.48 -6.40 -11.79
CA ILE A 68 4.16 -7.56 -12.37
C ILE A 68 5.57 -7.71 -11.78
N ALA A 69 6.33 -6.62 -11.75
CA ALA A 69 7.68 -6.65 -11.18
C ALA A 69 7.65 -7.09 -9.71
N SER A 70 6.66 -6.61 -8.94
CA SER A 70 6.47 -7.01 -7.54
C SER A 70 6.14 -8.49 -7.41
N LEU A 71 5.24 -9.02 -8.26
CA LEU A 71 4.91 -10.44 -8.29
C LEU A 71 6.09 -11.31 -8.71
N ALA A 72 6.81 -10.91 -9.76
CA ALA A 72 8.00 -11.63 -10.20
C ALA A 72 9.04 -11.73 -9.08
N LEU A 73 9.27 -10.61 -8.37
CA LEU A 73 10.17 -10.59 -7.23
C LEU A 73 9.68 -11.49 -6.09
N MET A 74 8.37 -11.52 -5.82
CA MET A 74 7.78 -12.39 -4.81
C MET A 74 7.99 -13.87 -5.13
N ILE A 75 7.78 -14.27 -6.39
CA ILE A 75 8.00 -15.66 -6.85
C ILE A 75 9.49 -16.03 -6.78
N ILE A 76 10.38 -15.11 -7.16
CA ILE A 76 11.83 -15.30 -7.05
C ILE A 76 12.24 -15.51 -5.60
N GLN A 77 11.72 -14.71 -4.68
CA GLN A 77 12.02 -14.80 -3.27
C GLN A 77 11.53 -16.11 -2.62
N GLU A 78 10.38 -16.62 -3.05
CA GLU A 78 9.86 -17.89 -2.55
C GLU A 78 10.78 -19.06 -2.93
N ARG A 79 11.39 -19.00 -4.14
CA ARG A 79 12.33 -20.02 -4.64
C ARG A 79 13.76 -19.80 -4.16
N ARG A 80 14.18 -18.56 -3.99
CA ARG A 80 15.52 -18.15 -3.57
C ARG A 80 15.41 -16.99 -2.57
N PRO A 81 15.27 -17.29 -1.26
CA PRO A 81 15.18 -16.25 -0.25
C PRO A 81 16.42 -15.34 -0.30
N LEU A 82 16.18 -14.04 -0.40
CA LEU A 82 17.26 -13.06 -0.31
C LEU A 82 17.87 -13.09 1.08
N SER A 83 19.17 -12.83 1.16
CA SER A 83 19.84 -12.80 2.47
C SER A 83 19.26 -11.70 3.37
N ALA A 84 19.17 -11.97 4.67
CA ALA A 84 18.70 -11.02 5.67
C ALA A 84 19.51 -9.71 5.68
N ALA A 85 20.79 -9.76 5.27
CA ALA A 85 21.64 -8.60 5.12
C ALA A 85 21.17 -7.66 4.00
N LEU A 86 20.70 -8.22 2.89
CA LEU A 86 20.16 -7.44 1.77
C LEU A 86 18.78 -6.88 2.10
N THR A 87 17.85 -7.72 2.56
CA THR A 87 16.45 -7.33 2.82
C THR A 87 16.33 -6.38 4.01
N GLY A 88 17.21 -6.50 5.01
CA GLY A 88 17.28 -5.61 6.16
C GLY A 88 18.01 -4.30 5.91
N GLY A 89 18.57 -4.06 4.71
CA GLY A 89 19.37 -2.88 4.39
C GLY A 89 18.54 -1.63 4.08
N TRP A 90 19.18 -0.44 4.17
CA TRP A 90 18.57 0.82 3.78
C TRP A 90 18.24 0.89 2.29
N VAL A 91 19.10 0.36 1.43
CA VAL A 91 18.89 0.36 -0.03
C VAL A 91 17.61 -0.39 -0.39
N PHE A 92 17.40 -1.57 0.17
CA PHE A 92 16.21 -2.37 -0.06
C PHE A 92 14.94 -1.64 0.40
N GLY A 93 14.96 -1.08 1.62
CA GLY A 93 13.87 -0.26 2.13
C GLY A 93 13.60 0.97 1.28
N SER A 94 14.64 1.67 0.80
CA SER A 94 14.48 2.86 -0.05
C SER A 94 13.89 2.53 -1.42
N VAL A 95 14.31 1.45 -2.07
CA VAL A 95 13.74 1.00 -3.35
C VAL A 95 12.26 0.68 -3.20
N PHE A 96 11.89 -0.13 -2.21
CA PHE A 96 10.49 -0.49 -1.97
C PHE A 96 9.65 0.69 -1.46
N GLY A 97 10.25 1.59 -0.67
CA GLY A 97 9.62 2.83 -0.27
C GLY A 97 9.27 3.70 -1.47
N LEU A 98 10.24 3.95 -2.36
CA LEU A 98 10.05 4.76 -3.57
C LEU A 98 9.00 4.14 -4.50
N LEU A 99 9.07 2.85 -4.77
CA LEU A 99 8.08 2.14 -5.59
C LEU A 99 6.69 2.15 -4.94
N GLY A 100 6.60 1.91 -3.63
CA GLY A 100 5.36 1.95 -2.87
C GLY A 100 4.74 3.35 -2.87
N GLY A 101 5.54 4.38 -2.61
CA GLY A 101 5.12 5.77 -2.66
C GLY A 101 4.64 6.19 -4.04
N PHE A 102 5.39 5.83 -5.08
CA PHE A 102 5.00 6.08 -6.46
C PHE A 102 3.67 5.38 -6.81
N SER A 103 3.56 4.09 -6.53
CA SER A 103 2.36 3.28 -6.82
C SER A 103 1.13 3.77 -6.06
N THR A 104 1.28 4.19 -4.79
CA THR A 104 0.14 4.66 -4.00
C THR A 104 -0.37 6.01 -4.48
N MET A 105 0.50 6.92 -4.92
CA MET A 105 0.07 8.20 -5.46
C MET A 105 -0.69 8.00 -6.77
N ILE A 106 -0.18 7.14 -7.64
CA ILE A 106 -0.77 6.85 -8.93
C ILE A 106 -2.13 6.16 -8.82
N GLY A 107 -2.27 5.11 -8.02
CA GLY A 107 -3.49 4.30 -8.06
C GLY A 107 -3.90 3.67 -6.74
N ASN A 108 -3.41 4.17 -5.59
CA ASN A 108 -3.57 3.50 -4.30
C ASN A 108 -3.09 2.03 -4.32
N ALA A 109 -2.10 1.72 -5.17
CA ALA A 109 -1.66 0.36 -5.49
C ALA A 109 -0.34 -0.04 -4.77
N ALA A 110 -0.02 0.56 -3.63
CA ALA A 110 1.16 0.18 -2.86
C ALA A 110 1.02 -1.19 -2.17
N GLY A 111 -0.19 -1.73 -2.04
CA GLY A 111 -0.46 -3.00 -1.36
C GLY A 111 0.45 -4.15 -1.84
N PRO A 112 0.46 -4.49 -3.14
CA PRO A 112 1.34 -5.53 -3.68
C PRO A 112 2.82 -5.28 -3.41
N VAL A 113 3.30 -4.05 -3.61
CA VAL A 113 4.70 -3.66 -3.39
C VAL A 113 5.10 -3.87 -1.92
N MET A 114 4.25 -3.41 -1.01
CA MET A 114 4.49 -3.54 0.44
C MET A 114 4.38 -4.99 0.90
N THR A 115 3.45 -5.77 0.35
CA THR A 115 3.36 -7.20 0.66
C THR A 115 4.66 -7.91 0.32
N VAL A 116 5.22 -7.66 -0.87
CA VAL A 116 6.51 -8.24 -1.27
C VAL A 116 7.62 -7.82 -0.31
N TYR A 117 7.71 -6.53 0.02
CA TYR A 117 8.72 -6.02 0.95
C TYR A 117 8.61 -6.69 2.32
N LEU A 118 7.42 -6.67 2.92
CA LEU A 118 7.19 -7.20 4.27
C LEU A 118 7.37 -8.72 4.36
N LEU A 119 7.03 -9.46 3.29
CA LEU A 119 7.33 -10.89 3.18
C LEU A 119 8.84 -11.14 3.05
N ALA A 120 9.55 -10.27 2.30
CA ALA A 120 10.98 -10.39 2.07
C ALA A 120 11.81 -10.23 3.34
N ILE A 121 11.41 -9.30 4.20
CA ILE A 121 12.08 -9.09 5.50
C ILE A 121 11.62 -10.10 6.56
N ALA A 122 10.74 -11.05 6.18
CA ALA A 122 10.29 -12.17 7.01
C ALA A 122 9.73 -11.77 8.39
N LEU A 123 8.97 -10.67 8.47
CA LEU A 123 8.34 -10.26 9.71
C LEU A 123 7.30 -11.29 10.17
N PRO A 124 7.18 -11.53 11.49
CA PRO A 124 6.05 -12.24 12.06
C PRO A 124 4.73 -11.56 11.71
N LYS A 125 3.63 -12.30 11.60
CA LYS A 125 2.32 -11.81 11.14
C LYS A 125 1.88 -10.50 11.80
N ASN A 126 1.96 -10.40 13.12
CA ASN A 126 1.53 -9.18 13.82
C ASN A 126 2.43 -7.99 13.48
N GLN A 127 3.76 -8.20 13.40
CA GLN A 127 4.68 -7.13 12.98
C GLN A 127 4.47 -6.74 11.51
N PHE A 128 4.16 -7.71 10.64
CA PHE A 128 3.78 -7.44 9.26
C PHE A 128 2.57 -6.49 9.19
N LEU A 129 1.50 -6.82 9.94
CA LEU A 129 0.26 -6.05 9.97
C LEU A 129 0.47 -4.67 10.60
N GLY A 130 1.15 -4.60 11.75
CA GLY A 130 1.42 -3.34 12.44
C GLY A 130 2.33 -2.40 11.64
N THR A 131 3.39 -2.94 11.04
CA THR A 131 4.32 -2.17 10.19
C THR A 131 3.63 -1.67 8.93
N GLY A 132 2.82 -2.52 8.28
CA GLY A 132 2.01 -2.15 7.13
C GLY A 132 0.98 -1.08 7.47
N ALA A 133 0.24 -1.24 8.57
CA ALA A 133 -0.78 -0.28 9.00
C ALA A 133 -0.19 1.13 9.22
N TRP A 134 0.91 1.24 9.96
CA TRP A 134 1.59 2.51 10.17
C TRP A 134 2.18 3.10 8.89
N PHE A 135 2.79 2.27 8.03
CA PHE A 135 3.29 2.73 6.74
C PHE A 135 2.16 3.34 5.91
N PHE A 136 1.04 2.62 5.73
CA PHE A 136 -0.08 3.11 4.94
C PHE A 136 -0.72 4.35 5.54
N LEU A 137 -0.94 4.42 6.85
CA LEU A 137 -1.46 5.60 7.50
C LEU A 137 -0.60 6.83 7.22
N LEU A 138 0.73 6.72 7.42
CA LEU A 138 1.63 7.85 7.24
C LEU A 138 1.67 8.35 5.79
N ILE A 139 1.77 7.43 4.81
CA ILE A 139 1.82 7.82 3.40
C ILE A 139 0.47 8.33 2.90
N ASN A 140 -0.65 7.76 3.37
CA ASN A 140 -1.98 8.23 2.99
C ASN A 140 -2.26 9.62 3.59
N LEU A 141 -1.90 9.86 4.85
CA LEU A 141 -1.96 11.21 5.44
C LEU A 141 -1.08 12.21 4.68
N PHE A 142 0.13 11.82 4.27
CA PHE A 142 1.00 12.67 3.46
C PHE A 142 0.40 13.01 2.09
N LYS A 143 -0.39 12.10 1.49
CA LYS A 143 -1.06 12.32 0.20
C LYS A 143 -2.26 13.26 0.30
N VAL A 144 -2.96 13.31 1.44
CA VAL A 144 -4.19 14.13 1.59
C VAL A 144 -3.99 15.57 1.14
N PRO A 145 -3.01 16.34 1.64
CA PRO A 145 -2.81 17.72 1.17
C PRO A 145 -2.48 17.81 -0.33
N LEU A 146 -1.79 16.82 -0.89
CA LEU A 146 -1.46 16.80 -2.31
C LEU A 146 -2.72 16.59 -3.18
N HIS A 147 -3.64 15.74 -2.74
CA HIS A 147 -4.93 15.52 -3.41
C HIS A 147 -5.90 16.71 -3.26
N ILE A 148 -5.82 17.46 -2.15
CA ILE A 148 -6.64 18.65 -1.93
C ILE A 148 -6.11 19.83 -2.74
N PHE A 149 -4.81 20.14 -2.63
CA PHE A 149 -4.25 21.41 -3.12
C PHE A 149 -3.66 21.28 -4.53
N VAL A 150 -3.06 20.16 -4.90
CA VAL A 150 -2.34 19.99 -6.18
C VAL A 150 -3.24 19.31 -7.21
N TRP A 151 -3.69 18.09 -6.93
CA TRP A 151 -4.52 17.35 -7.88
C TRP A 151 -6.00 17.70 -7.84
N LYS A 152 -6.47 18.35 -6.76
CA LYS A 152 -7.85 18.80 -6.56
C LYS A 152 -8.89 17.67 -6.77
N THR A 153 -8.56 16.48 -6.34
CA THR A 153 -9.38 15.28 -6.49
C THR A 153 -10.22 14.95 -5.26
N ILE A 154 -9.88 15.53 -4.11
CA ILE A 154 -10.74 15.54 -2.92
C ILE A 154 -11.49 16.87 -2.92
N THR A 155 -12.81 16.80 -3.05
CA THR A 155 -13.68 17.96 -3.15
C THR A 155 -14.86 17.82 -2.18
N TRP A 156 -15.53 18.94 -1.90
CA TRP A 156 -16.75 18.90 -1.07
C TRP A 156 -17.83 17.96 -1.65
N SER A 157 -17.86 17.79 -2.98
CA SER A 157 -18.80 16.90 -3.65
C SER A 157 -18.45 15.42 -3.50
N SER A 158 -17.21 15.05 -3.14
CA SER A 158 -16.82 13.66 -2.90
C SER A 158 -17.12 13.20 -1.45
N LEU A 159 -17.19 14.12 -0.48
CA LEU A 159 -17.41 13.80 0.92
C LEU A 159 -18.71 13.02 1.23
N PRO A 160 -19.86 13.28 0.57
CA PRO A 160 -21.05 12.46 0.79
C PRO A 160 -20.86 10.98 0.47
N ILE A 161 -20.04 10.65 -0.54
CA ILE A 161 -19.73 9.27 -0.91
C ILE A 161 -18.94 8.61 0.22
N ASP A 162 -17.93 9.33 0.75
CA ASP A 162 -17.11 8.86 1.87
C ASP A 162 -17.96 8.63 3.11
N LEU A 163 -18.91 9.54 3.40
CA LEU A 163 -19.79 9.44 4.56
C LEU A 163 -20.76 8.24 4.47
N VAL A 164 -21.34 8.00 3.29
CA VAL A 164 -22.24 6.86 3.07
C VAL A 164 -21.49 5.53 3.14
N THR A 165 -20.24 5.48 2.67
CA THR A 165 -19.44 4.26 2.68
C THR A 165 -18.76 3.99 4.04
N PHE A 166 -18.66 5.01 4.92
CA PHE A 166 -18.00 4.91 6.21
C PHE A 166 -18.44 3.71 7.08
N PRO A 167 -19.75 3.46 7.30
CA PRO A 167 -20.18 2.29 8.09
C PRO A 167 -19.71 0.98 7.50
N ALA A 168 -19.77 0.84 6.16
CA ALA A 168 -19.32 -0.36 5.47
C ALA A 168 -17.80 -0.57 5.63
N ILE A 169 -17.01 0.51 5.58
CA ILE A 169 -15.56 0.47 5.82
C ILE A 169 -15.26 0.01 7.24
N LEU A 170 -15.97 0.54 8.24
CA LEU A 170 -15.79 0.14 9.64
C LEU A 170 -16.09 -1.34 9.85
N ILE A 171 -17.23 -1.83 9.31
CA ILE A 171 -17.61 -3.24 9.40
C ILE A 171 -16.59 -4.11 8.67
N GLY A 172 -16.20 -3.73 7.46
CA GLY A 172 -15.22 -4.47 6.65
C GLY A 172 -13.84 -4.54 7.31
N ALA A 173 -13.35 -3.42 7.85
CA ALA A 173 -12.10 -3.38 8.58
C ALA A 173 -12.14 -4.23 9.85
N TRP A 174 -13.21 -4.12 10.64
CA TRP A 174 -13.39 -4.94 11.83
C TRP A 174 -13.47 -6.44 11.50
N ALA A 175 -14.26 -6.82 10.51
CA ALA A 175 -14.38 -8.21 10.07
C ALA A 175 -13.06 -8.75 9.52
N GLY A 176 -12.37 -7.96 8.68
CA GLY A 176 -11.06 -8.31 8.13
C GLY A 176 -10.01 -8.55 9.21
N MET A 177 -9.93 -7.66 10.21
CA MET A 177 -9.02 -7.83 11.34
C MET A 177 -9.34 -9.10 12.16
N ARG A 178 -10.63 -9.41 12.36
CA ARG A 178 -11.06 -10.63 13.05
C ARG A 178 -10.66 -11.89 12.27
N ILE A 179 -10.94 -11.93 10.97
CA ILE A 179 -10.61 -13.06 10.09
C ILE A 179 -9.09 -13.27 10.06
N VAL A 180 -8.33 -12.21 9.80
CA VAL A 180 -6.87 -12.29 9.74
C VAL A 180 -6.27 -12.76 11.06
N ARG A 181 -6.83 -12.36 12.20
CA ARG A 181 -6.37 -12.80 13.52
C ARG A 181 -6.49 -14.32 13.71
N LEU A 182 -7.53 -14.93 13.14
CA LEU A 182 -7.79 -16.36 13.22
C LEU A 182 -6.87 -17.20 12.32
N LEU A 183 -6.29 -16.59 11.28
CA LEU A 183 -5.39 -17.31 10.36
C LEU A 183 -4.06 -17.62 11.04
N PRO A 184 -3.57 -18.87 11.01
CA PRO A 184 -2.20 -19.18 11.35
C PRO A 184 -1.21 -18.46 10.43
N GLU A 185 0.06 -18.35 10.83
CA GLU A 185 1.05 -17.54 10.10
C GLU A 185 1.30 -18.03 8.67
N ARG A 186 1.31 -19.34 8.47
CA ARG A 186 1.52 -19.97 7.17
C ARG A 186 0.38 -19.66 6.20
N GLU A 187 -0.86 -19.85 6.64
CA GLU A 187 -2.08 -19.57 5.86
C GLU A 187 -2.22 -18.07 5.56
N PHE A 188 -1.85 -17.21 6.51
CA PHE A 188 -1.80 -15.77 6.29
C PHE A 188 -0.83 -15.41 5.15
N ARG A 189 0.38 -16.00 5.10
CA ARG A 189 1.34 -15.75 4.01
C ARG A 189 0.78 -16.18 2.66
N TYR A 190 0.21 -17.38 2.55
CA TYR A 190 -0.42 -17.85 1.31
C TYR A 190 -1.62 -17.00 0.90
N PHE A 191 -2.42 -16.57 1.85
CA PHE A 191 -3.52 -15.65 1.62
C PHE A 191 -3.03 -14.33 1.02
N MET A 192 -1.99 -13.72 1.58
CA MET A 192 -1.40 -12.47 1.08
C MET A 192 -0.85 -12.64 -0.34
N ILE A 193 -0.16 -13.75 -0.61
CA ILE A 193 0.36 -14.10 -1.94
C ILE A 193 -0.79 -14.24 -2.94
N GLY A 194 -1.81 -15.03 -2.60
CA GLY A 194 -2.96 -15.26 -3.47
C GLY A 194 -3.74 -13.99 -3.78
N MET A 195 -4.01 -13.16 -2.78
CA MET A 195 -4.70 -11.88 -2.98
C MET A 195 -3.89 -10.91 -3.86
N THR A 196 -2.57 -10.86 -3.65
CA THR A 196 -1.68 -10.04 -4.50
C THR A 196 -1.72 -10.52 -5.95
N PHE A 197 -1.74 -11.83 -6.18
CA PHE A 197 -1.85 -12.43 -7.50
C PHE A 197 -3.19 -12.11 -8.18
N ILE A 198 -4.32 -12.22 -7.45
CA ILE A 198 -5.66 -11.88 -7.97
C ILE A 198 -5.73 -10.40 -8.37
N VAL A 199 -5.21 -9.49 -7.53
CA VAL A 199 -5.17 -8.05 -7.83
C VAL A 199 -4.33 -7.79 -9.08
N ALA A 200 -3.19 -8.47 -9.22
CA ALA A 200 -2.35 -8.35 -10.40
C ALA A 200 -3.08 -8.80 -11.67
N LEU A 201 -3.73 -9.96 -11.66
CA LEU A 201 -4.51 -10.44 -12.80
C LEU A 201 -5.59 -9.45 -13.23
N ARG A 202 -6.33 -8.88 -12.27
CA ARG A 202 -7.42 -7.94 -12.56
C ARG A 202 -6.97 -6.61 -13.19
N LEU A 203 -5.70 -6.30 -13.15
CA LEU A 203 -5.15 -5.11 -13.80
C LEU A 203 -4.83 -5.33 -15.29
N PHE A 204 -4.81 -6.60 -15.74
CA PHE A 204 -4.57 -6.97 -17.13
C PHE A 204 -5.86 -7.21 -17.92
N PHE A 205 -6.94 -7.51 -17.20
CA PHE A 205 -8.28 -7.74 -17.75
C PHE A 205 -9.29 -6.71 -17.24
#